data_16340c41e5ff69c0a10f60bc434d5fbc
#
_entry.id   16340c41e5ff69c0a10f60bc434d5fbc
#
_cell.length_a   1.000
_cell.length_b   1.000
_cell.length_c   1.000
_cell.angle_alpha   90.00
_cell.angle_beta   90.00
_cell.angle_gamma   90.00
#
_symmetry.space_group_name_H-M   'P 1'
#
loop_
_entity.id
_entity.type
_entity.pdbx_description
1 polymer ?
#
loop_
_entity_poly.entity_id
_entity_poly.type
_entity_poly.pdbx_seq_one_letter_code
_entity_poly.pdbx_strand_id
1 'polypeptide(L)'
;MMITLDAKNMPARELCARIRESADTALAVEHVNGQRYIAAGLGKKELTLTGTPGNALGAYLNGTRITVRGNAQDATGDTMNDGAILVHGSSGDATGYAMRGGKIYVRGNAGYRAGIHMKAYREKQPVLIIGGEAGSFLGEYQAGGVIIVLGLGSGGKPPVGRFVGTGMHDGKMLLRCDVLPDDLPGQVTARRAGNNDLEAVEPYLREYCAEFGLKPEEILKQNFFLLEPNTQNPYRQLYCYS
;
A
#
# COMPACT_ATOMS: atom_id res chain seq x y z
N MET A 1 6.71 -27.47 10.20
CA MET A 1 7.95 -27.10 9.46
C MET A 1 7.51 -26.26 8.27
N MET A 2 8.11 -25.12 8.01
CA MET A 2 7.74 -24.27 6.84
C MET A 2 8.36 -24.91 5.59
N ILE A 3 7.54 -25.22 4.58
CA ILE A 3 8.03 -25.78 3.31
C ILE A 3 8.67 -24.65 2.50
N THR A 4 9.81 -24.95 1.89
CA THR A 4 10.53 -24.03 0.99
C THR A 4 10.39 -24.48 -0.45
N LEU A 5 9.95 -23.57 -1.32
CA LEU A 5 9.93 -23.70 -2.77
C LEU A 5 11.10 -22.91 -3.36
N ASP A 6 11.84 -23.49 -4.29
CA ASP A 6 12.85 -22.78 -5.07
C ASP A 6 12.23 -22.31 -6.40
N ALA A 7 12.13 -20.98 -6.56
CA ALA A 7 11.58 -20.37 -7.76
C ALA A 7 12.62 -20.16 -8.88
N LYS A 8 13.88 -20.57 -8.69
CA LYS A 8 14.94 -20.42 -9.67
C LYS A 8 14.56 -21.12 -10.98
N ASN A 9 14.51 -20.35 -12.06
CA ASN A 9 14.11 -20.83 -13.40
C ASN A 9 12.69 -21.40 -13.48
N MET A 10 11.86 -21.21 -12.45
CA MET A 10 10.48 -21.67 -12.46
C MET A 10 9.57 -20.64 -13.15
N PRO A 11 8.78 -21.05 -14.16
CA PRO A 11 7.80 -20.16 -14.77
C PRO A 11 6.75 -19.68 -13.76
N ALA A 12 6.28 -18.45 -13.92
CA ALA A 12 5.29 -17.84 -13.02
C ALA A 12 4.04 -18.71 -12.84
N ARG A 13 3.52 -19.30 -13.93
CA ARG A 13 2.33 -20.17 -13.89
C ARG A 13 2.55 -21.40 -13.00
N GLU A 14 3.70 -22.03 -13.11
CA GLU A 14 4.04 -23.20 -12.30
C GLU A 14 4.18 -22.84 -10.84
N LEU A 15 4.92 -21.76 -10.53
CA LEU A 15 5.07 -21.28 -9.15
C LEU A 15 3.72 -20.97 -8.51
N CYS A 16 2.85 -20.23 -9.21
CA CYS A 16 1.52 -19.90 -8.72
C CYS A 16 0.66 -21.13 -8.46
N ALA A 17 0.74 -22.16 -9.34
CA ALA A 17 0.04 -23.42 -9.16
C ALA A 17 0.54 -24.16 -7.90
N ARG A 18 1.85 -24.32 -7.74
CA ARG A 18 2.45 -24.98 -6.55
C ARG A 18 2.07 -24.30 -5.25
N ILE A 19 2.10 -22.96 -5.20
CA ILE A 19 1.68 -22.20 -4.01
C ILE A 19 0.19 -22.45 -3.72
N ARG A 20 -0.65 -22.44 -4.73
CA ARG A 20 -2.11 -22.60 -4.59
C ARG A 20 -2.48 -24.00 -4.13
N GLU A 21 -1.88 -25.03 -4.73
CA GLU A 21 -2.15 -26.45 -4.50
C GLU A 21 -1.51 -26.98 -3.22
N SER A 22 -0.51 -26.30 -2.67
CA SER A 22 0.10 -26.72 -1.41
C SER A 22 -0.94 -26.81 -0.29
N ALA A 23 -0.93 -27.92 0.44
CA ALA A 23 -1.73 -28.10 1.65
C ALA A 23 -1.23 -27.25 2.82
N ASP A 24 0.03 -26.77 2.75
CA ASP A 24 0.63 -26.00 3.83
C ASP A 24 0.07 -24.57 3.85
N THR A 25 -0.16 -24.08 5.06
CA THR A 25 -0.62 -22.71 5.30
C THR A 25 0.52 -21.70 5.33
N ALA A 26 1.76 -22.16 5.54
CA ALA A 26 2.96 -21.32 5.58
C ALA A 26 4.02 -21.85 4.61
N LEU A 27 4.49 -20.99 3.70
CA LEU A 27 5.43 -21.31 2.63
C LEU A 27 6.54 -20.26 2.55
N ALA A 28 7.80 -20.70 2.41
CA ALA A 28 8.91 -19.87 1.96
C ALA A 28 9.13 -20.10 0.47
N VAL A 29 9.42 -19.03 -0.28
CA VAL A 29 9.75 -19.10 -1.71
C VAL A 29 11.06 -18.35 -1.93
N GLU A 30 12.09 -19.09 -2.29
CA GLU A 30 13.43 -18.54 -2.52
C GLU A 30 13.68 -18.27 -4.02
N HIS A 31 14.61 -17.37 -4.31
CA HIS A 31 15.05 -16.99 -5.65
C HIS A 31 13.92 -16.46 -6.56
N VAL A 32 12.98 -15.74 -5.96
CA VAL A 32 11.93 -15.07 -6.74
C VAL A 32 12.56 -13.98 -7.62
N ASN A 33 12.29 -14.04 -8.93
CA ASN A 33 12.86 -13.11 -9.91
C ASN A 33 11.88 -12.83 -11.04
N GLY A 34 10.97 -11.88 -10.83
CA GLY A 34 10.05 -11.38 -11.84
C GLY A 34 8.83 -12.28 -12.11
N GLN A 35 8.60 -13.35 -11.35
CA GLN A 35 7.39 -14.15 -11.51
C GLN A 35 6.16 -13.30 -11.15
N ARG A 36 5.24 -13.18 -12.12
CA ARG A 36 4.03 -12.36 -12.03
C ARG A 36 2.88 -13.10 -11.35
N TYR A 37 1.91 -12.36 -10.81
CA TYR A 37 0.66 -12.86 -10.24
C TYR A 37 0.84 -13.85 -9.07
N ILE A 38 1.99 -13.83 -8.38
CA ILE A 38 2.18 -14.65 -7.19
C ILE A 38 1.05 -14.34 -6.20
N ALA A 39 0.42 -15.37 -5.66
CA ALA A 39 -0.69 -15.30 -4.71
C ALA A 39 -1.95 -14.57 -5.21
N ALA A 40 -2.14 -14.38 -6.51
CA ALA A 40 -3.35 -13.75 -7.04
C ALA A 40 -4.62 -14.53 -6.62
N GLY A 41 -5.59 -13.81 -6.01
CA GLY A 41 -6.84 -14.37 -5.51
C GLY A 41 -6.68 -15.40 -4.38
N LEU A 42 -5.51 -15.46 -3.75
CA LEU A 42 -5.24 -16.45 -2.70
C LEU A 42 -5.95 -16.07 -1.40
N GLY A 43 -6.54 -17.08 -0.76
CA GLY A 43 -7.13 -17.00 0.58
C GLY A 43 -6.08 -17.12 1.68
N LYS A 44 -6.48 -17.54 2.87
CA LYS A 44 -5.63 -17.55 4.08
C LYS A 44 -4.41 -18.45 3.95
N LYS A 45 -3.26 -17.83 3.68
CA LYS A 45 -1.92 -18.43 3.74
C LYS A 45 -0.93 -17.42 4.29
N GLU A 46 0.26 -17.88 4.62
CA GLU A 46 1.41 -17.05 4.98
C GLU A 46 2.56 -17.36 4.01
N LEU A 47 3.03 -16.33 3.29
CA LEU A 47 4.09 -16.47 2.30
C LEU A 47 5.26 -15.57 2.66
N THR A 48 6.47 -16.14 2.68
CA THR A 48 7.71 -15.37 2.71
C THR A 48 8.42 -15.54 1.38
N LEU A 49 8.62 -14.42 0.65
CA LEU A 49 9.26 -14.40 -0.66
C LEU A 49 10.64 -13.76 -0.53
N THR A 50 11.69 -14.46 -0.93
CA THR A 50 13.05 -13.91 -1.01
C THR A 50 13.40 -13.61 -2.47
N GLY A 51 13.66 -12.32 -2.75
CA GLY A 51 13.92 -11.81 -4.10
C GLY A 51 12.90 -10.76 -4.53
N THR A 52 12.67 -10.64 -5.83
CA THR A 52 11.82 -9.60 -6.43
C THR A 52 10.65 -10.24 -7.17
N PRO A 53 9.46 -10.34 -6.59
CA PRO A 53 8.26 -10.76 -7.31
C PRO A 53 7.92 -9.77 -8.43
N GLY A 54 7.40 -10.31 -9.51
CA GLY A 54 6.95 -9.56 -10.68
C GLY A 54 5.61 -8.87 -10.46
N ASN A 55 5.10 -8.25 -11.53
CA ASN A 55 3.86 -7.46 -11.50
C ASN A 55 2.67 -8.25 -10.97
N ALA A 56 1.75 -7.53 -10.33
CA ALA A 56 0.50 -8.03 -9.79
C ALA A 56 0.66 -9.08 -8.66
N LEU A 57 1.72 -8.92 -7.84
CA LEU A 57 1.85 -9.67 -6.60
C LEU A 57 0.61 -9.45 -5.73
N GLY A 58 -0.05 -10.51 -5.29
CA GLY A 58 -1.22 -10.43 -4.43
C GLY A 58 -2.43 -9.75 -5.08
N ALA A 59 -2.54 -9.72 -6.40
CA ALA A 59 -3.75 -9.22 -7.05
C ALA A 59 -4.99 -9.99 -6.56
N TYR A 60 -6.07 -9.27 -6.22
CA TYR A 60 -7.30 -9.84 -5.63
C TYR A 60 -7.09 -10.66 -4.34
N LEU A 61 -6.01 -10.42 -3.62
CA LEU A 61 -5.69 -11.13 -2.37
C LEU A 61 -6.85 -11.07 -1.38
N ASN A 62 -7.11 -12.19 -0.68
CA ASN A 62 -8.25 -12.28 0.23
C ASN A 62 -7.91 -13.02 1.53
N GLY A 63 -6.98 -12.46 2.31
CA GLY A 63 -6.65 -12.94 3.66
C GLY A 63 -5.25 -13.56 3.81
N THR A 64 -4.46 -13.69 2.74
CA THR A 64 -3.06 -14.12 2.82
C THR A 64 -2.19 -13.00 3.39
N ARG A 65 -1.18 -13.37 4.20
CA ARG A 65 -0.06 -12.51 4.56
C ARG A 65 1.14 -12.82 3.67
N ILE A 66 1.68 -11.82 2.99
CA ILE A 66 2.86 -11.94 2.14
C ILE A 66 3.97 -11.05 2.70
N THR A 67 5.12 -11.61 2.99
CA THR A 67 6.34 -10.88 3.36
C THR A 67 7.34 -11.00 2.22
N VAL A 68 7.73 -9.88 1.60
CA VAL A 68 8.72 -9.80 0.53
C VAL A 68 10.04 -9.31 1.11
N ARG A 69 11.04 -10.18 1.13
CA ARG A 69 12.43 -9.84 1.48
C ARG A 69 13.18 -9.37 0.23
N GLY A 70 12.87 -8.16 -0.20
CA GLY A 70 13.34 -7.53 -1.42
C GLY A 70 12.37 -6.47 -1.91
N ASN A 71 12.50 -6.10 -3.19
CA ASN A 71 11.58 -5.18 -3.86
C ASN A 71 10.37 -5.94 -4.43
N ALA A 72 9.29 -5.23 -4.77
CA ALA A 72 8.17 -5.73 -5.55
C ALA A 72 7.99 -4.88 -6.81
N GLN A 73 7.53 -5.49 -7.90
CA GLN A 73 7.26 -4.78 -9.15
C GLN A 73 5.87 -4.11 -9.13
N ASP A 74 5.38 -3.69 -10.30
CA ASP A 74 4.18 -2.89 -10.46
C ASP A 74 2.89 -3.63 -10.04
N ALA A 75 1.85 -2.86 -9.75
CA ALA A 75 0.52 -3.34 -9.40
C ALA A 75 0.50 -4.33 -8.21
N THR A 76 1.44 -4.18 -7.27
CA THR A 76 1.44 -4.95 -6.02
C THR A 76 0.16 -4.68 -5.24
N GLY A 77 -0.62 -5.73 -4.92
CA GLY A 77 -1.89 -5.63 -4.22
C GLY A 77 -3.04 -5.05 -5.05
N ASP A 78 -2.97 -5.17 -6.39
CA ASP A 78 -4.07 -4.77 -7.28
C ASP A 78 -5.39 -5.41 -6.85
N THR A 79 -6.41 -4.57 -6.63
CA THR A 79 -7.77 -4.97 -6.22
C THR A 79 -7.80 -5.91 -4.99
N MET A 80 -6.83 -5.77 -4.11
CA MET A 80 -6.74 -6.55 -2.87
C MET A 80 -7.99 -6.35 -2.01
N ASN A 81 -8.56 -7.44 -1.49
CA ASN A 81 -9.79 -7.41 -0.69
C ASN A 81 -9.53 -7.60 0.81
N ASP A 82 -8.45 -8.30 1.17
CA ASP A 82 -8.07 -8.57 2.56
C ASP A 82 -6.67 -9.18 2.66
N GLY A 83 -6.08 -9.20 3.87
CA GLY A 83 -4.75 -9.73 4.13
C GLY A 83 -3.70 -8.65 4.29
N ALA A 84 -2.44 -9.01 4.13
CA ALA A 84 -1.32 -8.08 4.27
C ALA A 84 -0.20 -8.36 3.26
N ILE A 85 0.39 -7.33 2.68
CA ILE A 85 1.60 -7.40 1.87
C ILE A 85 2.66 -6.48 2.50
N LEU A 86 3.79 -7.04 2.86
CA LEU A 86 4.89 -6.36 3.55
C LEU A 86 6.12 -6.42 2.66
N VAL A 87 6.57 -5.28 2.16
CA VAL A 87 7.70 -5.16 1.25
C VAL A 87 8.89 -4.53 1.97
N HIS A 88 9.95 -5.30 2.21
CA HIS A 88 11.16 -4.82 2.90
C HIS A 88 12.05 -3.92 2.03
N GLY A 89 11.81 -3.87 0.74
CA GLY A 89 12.41 -2.93 -0.22
C GLY A 89 11.42 -1.86 -0.66
N SER A 90 11.50 -1.51 -1.94
CA SER A 90 10.61 -0.57 -2.63
C SER A 90 9.59 -1.32 -3.51
N SER A 91 8.51 -0.65 -3.87
CA SER A 91 7.50 -1.16 -4.80
C SER A 91 7.42 -0.30 -6.06
N GLY A 92 6.97 -0.89 -7.16
CA GLY A 92 6.78 -0.22 -8.44
C GLY A 92 5.53 0.63 -8.51
N ASP A 93 5.09 0.92 -9.73
CA ASP A 93 3.93 1.75 -10.05
C ASP A 93 2.61 1.06 -9.67
N ALA A 94 1.58 1.85 -9.43
CA ALA A 94 0.23 1.39 -9.12
C ALA A 94 0.13 0.41 -7.94
N THR A 95 1.06 0.49 -6.98
CA THR A 95 0.96 -0.28 -5.73
C THR A 95 -0.33 0.06 -5.00
N GLY A 96 -1.14 -0.96 -4.66
CA GLY A 96 -2.46 -0.77 -4.04
C GLY A 96 -3.54 -0.25 -5.00
N TYR A 97 -3.38 -0.44 -6.32
CA TYR A 97 -4.40 -0.08 -7.31
C TYR A 97 -5.76 -0.69 -6.94
N ALA A 98 -6.80 0.14 -6.90
CA ALA A 98 -8.18 -0.26 -6.62
C ALA A 98 -8.36 -1.16 -5.37
N MET A 99 -7.43 -1.09 -4.42
CA MET A 99 -7.46 -1.85 -3.16
C MET A 99 -8.73 -1.56 -2.37
N ARG A 100 -9.40 -2.58 -1.84
CA ARG A 100 -10.70 -2.49 -1.16
C ARG A 100 -10.66 -2.86 0.32
N GLY A 101 -9.55 -3.42 0.77
CA GLY A 101 -9.33 -3.84 2.15
C GLY A 101 -7.93 -4.41 2.32
N GLY A 102 -7.57 -4.78 3.54
CA GLY A 102 -6.25 -5.27 3.88
C GLY A 102 -5.21 -4.16 4.00
N LYS A 103 -3.93 -4.55 4.04
CA LYS A 103 -2.81 -3.64 4.34
C LYS A 103 -1.65 -3.89 3.39
N ILE A 104 -1.06 -2.82 2.88
CA ILE A 104 0.21 -2.87 2.14
C ILE A 104 1.20 -1.95 2.84
N TYR A 105 2.31 -2.50 3.31
CA TYR A 105 3.38 -1.77 3.96
C TYR A 105 4.66 -1.88 3.13
N VAL A 106 5.18 -0.75 2.69
CA VAL A 106 6.42 -0.65 1.91
C VAL A 106 7.46 0.07 2.75
N ARG A 107 8.60 -0.56 3.02
CA ARG A 107 9.67 0.06 3.81
C ARG A 107 10.38 1.18 3.04
N GLY A 108 10.60 0.97 1.74
CA GLY A 108 11.24 1.90 0.82
C GLY A 108 10.26 2.84 0.13
N ASN A 109 10.53 3.12 -1.13
CA ASN A 109 9.73 4.01 -1.98
C ASN A 109 8.63 3.23 -2.71
N ALA A 110 7.60 3.95 -3.17
CA ALA A 110 6.63 3.46 -4.13
C ALA A 110 6.66 4.32 -5.41
N GLY A 111 6.36 3.69 -6.55
CA GLY A 111 6.34 4.35 -7.85
C GLY A 111 5.14 5.28 -8.05
N TYR A 112 4.81 5.56 -9.30
CA TYR A 112 3.69 6.39 -9.71
C TYR A 112 2.35 5.73 -9.37
N ARG A 113 1.30 6.56 -9.11
CA ARG A 113 -0.08 6.10 -8.90
C ARG A 113 -0.26 5.08 -7.77
N ALA A 114 0.57 5.13 -6.74
CA ALA A 114 0.32 4.32 -5.54
C ALA A 114 -1.04 4.71 -4.93
N GLY A 115 -1.86 3.72 -4.57
CA GLY A 115 -3.20 3.91 -4.02
C GLY A 115 -4.24 4.48 -5.00
N ILE A 116 -3.96 4.52 -6.32
CA ILE A 116 -4.94 4.97 -7.32
C ILE A 116 -6.21 4.11 -7.26
N HIS A 117 -7.40 4.76 -7.32
CA HIS A 117 -8.72 4.15 -7.19
C HIS A 117 -8.93 3.33 -5.91
N MET A 118 -8.12 3.51 -4.88
CA MET A 118 -8.29 2.85 -3.59
C MET A 118 -9.65 3.22 -3.00
N LYS A 119 -10.43 2.24 -2.55
CA LYS A 119 -11.80 2.44 -2.11
C LYS A 119 -12.13 1.55 -0.91
N ALA A 120 -12.64 2.15 0.17
CA ALA A 120 -13.23 1.39 1.27
C ALA A 120 -14.45 0.58 0.79
N TYR A 121 -14.59 -0.64 1.29
CA TYR A 121 -15.70 -1.50 0.92
C TYR A 121 -16.37 -2.10 2.15
N ARG A 122 -17.60 -1.68 2.44
CA ARG A 122 -18.32 -2.03 3.67
C ARG A 122 -17.49 -1.65 4.90
N GLU A 123 -17.27 -2.58 5.81
CA GLU A 123 -16.48 -2.40 7.04
C GLU A 123 -14.95 -2.44 6.81
N LYS A 124 -14.52 -2.75 5.57
CA LYS A 124 -13.10 -2.89 5.24
C LYS A 124 -12.49 -1.55 4.85
N GLN A 125 -11.43 -1.20 5.55
CA GLN A 125 -10.62 -0.01 5.28
C GLN A 125 -9.26 -0.45 4.71
N PRO A 126 -8.97 -0.18 3.44
CA PRO A 126 -7.65 -0.44 2.90
C PRO A 126 -6.62 0.54 3.49
N VAL A 127 -5.43 0.04 3.78
CA VAL A 127 -4.34 0.84 4.34
C VAL A 127 -3.07 0.64 3.53
N LEU A 128 -2.48 1.74 3.07
CA LEU A 128 -1.19 1.76 2.38
C LEU A 128 -0.22 2.65 3.16
N ILE A 129 0.90 2.08 3.62
CA ILE A 129 1.98 2.85 4.26
C ILE A 129 3.26 2.72 3.44
N ILE A 130 3.84 3.87 3.08
CA ILE A 130 5.09 3.99 2.34
C ILE A 130 6.12 4.65 3.24
N GLY A 131 7.23 3.96 3.52
CA GLY A 131 8.28 4.45 4.41
C GLY A 131 9.12 5.56 3.81
N GLY A 132 9.48 5.42 2.54
CA GLY A 132 10.22 6.43 1.79
C GLY A 132 9.30 7.44 1.12
N GLU A 133 9.50 7.63 -0.18
CA GLU A 133 8.78 8.58 -1.02
C GLU A 133 7.82 7.86 -1.96
N ALA A 134 6.75 8.53 -2.36
CA ALA A 134 5.81 8.09 -3.38
C ALA A 134 5.98 8.93 -4.65
N GLY A 135 5.82 8.30 -5.81
CA GLY A 135 5.81 8.99 -7.11
C GLY A 135 4.58 9.89 -7.28
N SER A 136 4.45 10.51 -8.46
CA SER A 136 3.33 11.38 -8.79
C SER A 136 2.01 10.62 -8.85
N PHE A 137 0.88 11.36 -8.74
CA PHE A 137 -0.48 10.84 -8.75
C PHE A 137 -0.80 9.87 -7.58
N LEU A 138 -0.14 10.07 -6.44
CA LEU A 138 -0.48 9.33 -5.22
C LEU A 138 -1.96 9.49 -4.89
N GLY A 139 -2.68 8.38 -4.68
CA GLY A 139 -4.11 8.40 -4.33
C GLY A 139 -5.02 9.04 -5.36
N GLU A 140 -4.64 9.04 -6.64
CA GLU A 140 -5.50 9.51 -7.72
C GLU A 140 -6.84 8.75 -7.69
N TYR A 141 -7.97 9.49 -7.71
CA TYR A 141 -9.34 8.97 -7.56
C TYR A 141 -9.57 8.11 -6.31
N GLN A 142 -8.87 8.40 -5.21
CA GLN A 142 -9.13 7.71 -3.93
C GLN A 142 -10.57 7.95 -3.48
N ALA A 143 -11.24 6.86 -3.08
CA ALA A 143 -12.65 6.81 -2.66
C ALA A 143 -12.82 6.13 -1.29
N GLY A 144 -11.82 6.23 -0.44
CA GLY A 144 -11.81 5.67 0.91
C GLY A 144 -10.47 5.07 1.30
N GLY A 145 -10.35 4.60 2.54
CA GLY A 145 -9.13 4.05 3.09
C GLY A 145 -8.10 5.10 3.53
N VAL A 146 -6.93 4.64 3.92
CA VAL A 146 -5.86 5.47 4.48
C VAL A 146 -4.55 5.24 3.74
N ILE A 147 -3.94 6.33 3.27
CA ILE A 147 -2.58 6.34 2.72
C ILE A 147 -1.68 7.12 3.67
N ILE A 148 -0.52 6.58 4.03
CA ILE A 148 0.47 7.27 4.87
C ILE A 148 1.82 7.22 4.16
N VAL A 149 2.45 8.39 3.99
CA VAL A 149 3.82 8.48 3.45
C VAL A 149 4.72 9.08 4.52
N LEU A 150 5.71 8.31 4.96
CA LEU A 150 6.55 8.68 6.09
C LEU A 150 7.77 9.51 5.69
N GLY A 151 8.19 9.50 4.42
CA GLY A 151 9.33 10.26 3.96
C GLY A 151 10.59 10.02 4.82
N LEU A 152 10.88 8.76 5.15
CA LEU A 152 12.07 8.42 5.90
C LEU A 152 13.29 8.76 5.03
N GLY A 153 14.05 9.78 5.44
CA GLY A 153 15.18 10.31 4.66
C GLY A 153 14.88 11.54 3.80
N SER A 154 13.63 12.01 3.69
CA SER A 154 13.27 13.22 2.91
C SER A 154 13.75 14.56 3.52
N GLY A 155 14.22 14.54 4.77
CA GLY A 155 14.69 15.76 5.47
C GLY A 155 13.57 16.80 5.68
N GLY A 156 12.33 16.36 5.92
CA GLY A 156 11.18 17.24 6.13
C GLY A 156 10.55 17.80 4.85
N LYS A 157 11.08 17.46 3.68
CA LYS A 157 10.48 17.81 2.38
C LYS A 157 9.23 16.96 2.14
N PRO A 158 8.29 17.41 1.27
CA PRO A 158 7.16 16.61 0.86
C PRO A 158 7.65 15.28 0.25
N PRO A 159 7.24 14.12 0.80
CA PRO A 159 7.73 12.82 0.34
C PRO A 159 6.90 12.28 -0.82
N VAL A 160 6.46 13.13 -1.72
CA VAL A 160 5.54 12.81 -2.81
C VAL A 160 5.92 13.56 -4.08
N GLY A 161 5.62 12.97 -5.23
CA GLY A 161 5.70 13.65 -6.52
C GLY A 161 4.51 14.61 -6.71
N ARG A 162 4.21 14.94 -7.97
CA ARG A 162 3.17 15.91 -8.35
C ARG A 162 1.78 15.28 -8.39
N PHE A 163 0.73 16.13 -8.38
CA PHE A 163 -0.67 15.74 -8.60
C PHE A 163 -1.23 14.77 -7.53
N VAL A 164 -0.85 14.96 -6.28
CA VAL A 164 -1.32 14.14 -5.15
C VAL A 164 -2.82 14.34 -4.95
N GLY A 165 -3.56 13.24 -4.85
CA GLY A 165 -5.00 13.26 -4.59
C GLY A 165 -5.85 13.79 -5.73
N THR A 166 -5.35 13.84 -6.96
CA THR A 166 -6.16 14.24 -8.11
C THR A 166 -7.42 13.39 -8.21
N GLY A 167 -8.60 14.03 -8.25
CA GLY A 167 -9.89 13.32 -8.29
C GLY A 167 -10.27 12.60 -7.01
N MET A 168 -9.56 12.80 -5.92
CA MET A 168 -9.91 12.23 -4.61
C MET A 168 -11.30 12.72 -4.18
N HIS A 169 -12.16 11.82 -3.67
CA HIS A 169 -13.51 12.16 -3.23
C HIS A 169 -13.92 11.46 -1.93
N ASP A 170 -13.06 10.62 -1.35
CA ASP A 170 -13.17 10.08 0.00
C ASP A 170 -11.82 9.51 0.45
N GLY A 171 -11.67 9.19 1.74
CA GLY A 171 -10.45 8.66 2.33
C GLY A 171 -9.55 9.74 2.90
N LYS A 172 -8.38 9.32 3.38
CA LYS A 172 -7.41 10.18 4.06
C LYS A 172 -6.01 9.87 3.58
N MET A 173 -5.19 10.94 3.43
CA MET A 173 -3.75 10.79 3.26
C MET A 173 -3.02 11.55 4.38
N LEU A 174 -2.01 10.93 4.96
CA LEU A 174 -1.11 11.58 5.92
C LEU A 174 0.29 11.63 5.32
N LEU A 175 0.84 12.83 5.20
CA LEU A 175 2.20 13.07 4.74
C LEU A 175 3.05 13.54 5.92
N ARG A 176 4.11 12.80 6.28
CA ARG A 176 5.06 13.23 7.29
C ARG A 176 6.10 14.15 6.65
N CYS A 177 5.90 15.45 6.83
CA CYS A 177 6.80 16.50 6.30
C CYS A 177 6.59 17.81 7.07
N ASP A 178 7.49 18.78 6.86
CA ASP A 178 7.43 20.11 7.47
C ASP A 178 6.71 21.13 6.60
N VAL A 179 6.67 20.88 5.28
CA VAL A 179 6.04 21.73 4.27
C VAL A 179 5.14 20.90 3.37
N LEU A 180 4.07 21.50 2.87
CA LEU A 180 3.15 20.86 1.91
C LEU A 180 3.74 20.86 0.49
N PRO A 181 3.29 19.93 -0.38
CA PRO A 181 3.50 20.04 -1.82
C PRO A 181 2.90 21.34 -2.38
N ASP A 182 3.59 21.98 -3.32
CA ASP A 182 3.18 23.27 -3.89
C ASP A 182 2.00 23.16 -4.88
N ASP A 183 1.72 21.95 -5.41
CA ASP A 183 0.78 21.69 -6.51
C ASP A 183 -0.41 20.81 -6.11
N LEU A 184 -0.94 20.99 -4.90
CA LEU A 184 -2.13 20.27 -4.47
C LEU A 184 -3.35 20.66 -5.34
N PRO A 185 -4.11 19.66 -5.83
CA PRO A 185 -5.33 19.93 -6.61
C PRO A 185 -6.38 20.69 -5.78
N GLY A 186 -7.14 21.57 -6.43
CA GLY A 186 -8.14 22.40 -5.75
C GLY A 186 -9.26 21.64 -5.03
N GLN A 187 -9.47 20.36 -5.32
CA GLN A 187 -10.42 19.50 -4.60
C GLN A 187 -9.86 18.85 -3.34
N VAL A 188 -8.57 19.02 -3.06
CA VAL A 188 -7.93 18.50 -1.85
C VAL A 188 -7.70 19.62 -0.85
N THR A 189 -8.16 19.43 0.38
CA THR A 189 -7.80 20.28 1.51
C THR A 189 -6.65 19.64 2.26
N ALA A 190 -5.72 20.47 2.73
CA ALA A 190 -4.61 20.02 3.55
C ALA A 190 -4.52 20.86 4.82
N ARG A 191 -4.30 20.20 5.96
CA ARG A 191 -4.07 20.85 7.25
C ARG A 191 -3.05 20.06 8.08
N ARG A 192 -2.46 20.68 9.08
CA ARG A 192 -1.68 19.92 10.05
C ARG A 192 -2.57 18.90 10.75
N ALA A 193 -2.08 17.67 10.85
CA ALA A 193 -2.77 16.61 11.59
C ALA A 193 -2.75 16.94 13.08
N GLY A 194 -3.92 16.82 13.73
CA GLY A 194 -4.07 16.92 15.17
C GLY A 194 -3.93 15.57 15.87
N ASN A 195 -4.01 15.56 17.20
CA ASN A 195 -3.89 14.33 17.99
C ASN A 195 -4.90 13.26 17.58
N ASN A 196 -6.17 13.62 17.41
CA ASN A 196 -7.22 12.67 17.02
C ASN A 196 -6.93 12.02 15.64
N ASP A 197 -6.31 12.77 14.71
CA ASP A 197 -5.96 12.22 13.39
C ASP A 197 -4.86 11.18 13.51
N LEU A 198 -3.86 11.44 14.36
CA LEU A 198 -2.74 10.52 14.61
C LEU A 198 -3.19 9.32 15.43
N GLU A 199 -4.02 9.48 16.44
CA GLU A 199 -4.61 8.39 17.22
C GLU A 199 -5.39 7.41 16.34
N ALA A 200 -6.12 7.91 15.34
CA ALA A 200 -6.87 7.07 14.41
C ALA A 200 -5.98 6.17 13.54
N VAL A 201 -4.74 6.56 13.27
CA VAL A 201 -3.79 5.81 12.43
C VAL A 201 -2.65 5.15 13.22
N GLU A 202 -2.51 5.48 14.50
CA GLU A 202 -1.47 4.96 15.38
C GLU A 202 -1.38 3.42 15.39
N PRO A 203 -2.48 2.66 15.42
CA PRO A 203 -2.39 1.19 15.38
C PRO A 203 -1.67 0.69 14.13
N TYR A 204 -1.91 1.30 12.97
CA TYR A 204 -1.23 0.94 11.71
C TYR A 204 0.24 1.33 11.72
N LEU A 205 0.57 2.50 12.25
CA LEU A 205 1.96 2.96 12.39
C LEU A 205 2.75 2.09 13.38
N ARG A 206 2.15 1.65 14.47
CA ARG A 206 2.79 0.72 15.42
C ARG A 206 3.06 -0.64 14.77
N GLU A 207 2.10 -1.19 14.02
CA GLU A 207 2.27 -2.44 13.28
C GLU A 207 3.36 -2.31 12.21
N TYR A 208 3.35 -1.21 11.44
CA TYR A 208 4.40 -0.88 10.47
C TYR A 208 5.78 -0.82 11.12
N CYS A 209 5.90 -0.10 12.23
CA CYS A 209 7.16 0.04 12.96
C CYS A 209 7.67 -1.29 13.51
N ALA A 210 6.77 -2.12 14.05
CA ALA A 210 7.11 -3.45 14.54
C ALA A 210 7.65 -4.35 13.43
N GLU A 211 7.05 -4.30 12.23
CA GLU A 211 7.49 -5.09 11.07
C GLU A 211 8.90 -4.68 10.60
N PHE A 212 9.20 -3.39 10.58
CA PHE A 212 10.45 -2.88 10.01
C PHE A 212 11.51 -2.46 11.03
N GLY A 213 11.30 -2.76 12.31
CA GLY A 213 12.25 -2.47 13.38
C GLY A 213 12.44 -0.97 13.65
N LEU A 214 11.36 -0.18 13.53
CA LEU A 214 11.34 1.24 13.78
C LEU A 214 10.69 1.56 15.13
N LYS A 215 10.91 2.77 15.63
CA LYS A 215 10.29 3.24 16.89
C LYS A 215 9.10 4.15 16.57
N PRO A 216 7.86 3.73 16.88
CA PRO A 216 6.68 4.52 16.56
C PRO A 216 6.69 5.90 17.22
N GLU A 217 7.26 6.03 18.43
CA GLU A 217 7.35 7.29 19.16
C GLU A 217 8.23 8.33 18.43
N GLU A 218 9.25 7.88 17.70
CA GLU A 218 10.11 8.77 16.91
C GLU A 218 9.38 9.28 15.66
N ILE A 219 8.49 8.49 15.09
CA ILE A 219 7.68 8.86 13.94
C ILE A 219 6.52 9.77 14.35
N LEU A 220 5.78 9.40 15.39
CA LEU A 220 4.60 10.12 15.87
C LEU A 220 4.90 11.52 16.43
N LYS A 221 6.14 11.78 16.87
CA LYS A 221 6.58 13.11 17.32
C LYS A 221 6.80 14.11 16.17
N GLN A 222 6.83 13.64 14.94
CA GLN A 222 7.10 14.49 13.77
C GLN A 222 5.84 15.20 13.27
N ASN A 223 6.03 16.18 12.40
CA ASN A 223 4.93 16.88 11.77
C ASN A 223 4.25 16.00 10.70
N PHE A 224 2.92 15.98 10.73
CA PHE A 224 2.11 15.37 9.68
C PHE A 224 1.13 16.39 9.11
N PHE A 225 0.90 16.32 7.82
CA PHE A 225 -0.24 16.96 7.18
C PHE A 225 -1.27 15.90 6.80
N LEU A 226 -2.53 16.20 7.11
CA LEU A 226 -3.68 15.42 6.66
C LEU A 226 -4.27 16.07 5.41
N LEU A 227 -4.44 15.26 4.37
CA LEU A 227 -5.10 15.61 3.13
C LEU A 227 -6.43 14.87 3.04
N GLU A 228 -7.50 15.61 2.77
CA GLU A 228 -8.87 15.10 2.63
C GLU A 228 -9.56 15.80 1.44
N PRO A 229 -10.57 15.18 0.79
CA PRO A 229 -11.32 15.88 -0.23
C PRO A 229 -12.15 17.02 0.37
N ASN A 230 -12.25 18.14 -0.34
CA ASN A 230 -13.08 19.29 0.08
C ASN A 230 -14.57 19.10 -0.22
N THR A 231 -14.93 18.08 -1.01
CA THR A 231 -16.31 17.74 -1.37
C THR A 231 -16.49 16.22 -1.32
N GLN A 232 -17.55 15.75 -0.69
CA GLN A 232 -17.83 14.33 -0.53
C GLN A 232 -18.26 13.59 -1.81
N ASN A 233 -18.45 14.25 -2.91
CA ASN A 233 -18.72 13.61 -4.21
C ASN A 233 -18.64 14.64 -5.33
N PRO A 234 -17.47 14.93 -5.90
CA PRO A 234 -17.33 15.88 -7.02
C PRO A 234 -18.09 15.45 -8.29
N TYR A 235 -18.44 14.19 -8.39
CA TYR A 235 -19.17 13.62 -9.53
C TYR A 235 -20.65 13.34 -9.24
N ARG A 236 -21.19 13.83 -8.12
CA ARG A 236 -22.59 13.59 -7.73
C ARG A 236 -23.60 13.89 -8.84
N GLN A 237 -23.31 14.89 -9.68
CA GLN A 237 -24.17 15.26 -10.80
C GLN A 237 -24.18 14.25 -11.95
N LEU A 238 -23.19 13.34 -12.01
CA LEU A 238 -23.06 12.33 -13.05
C LEU A 238 -23.76 11.01 -12.70
N TYR A 239 -24.20 10.85 -11.46
CA TYR A 239 -24.88 9.63 -11.00
C TYR A 239 -26.35 9.93 -10.75
N CYS A 240 -27.22 9.23 -11.47
CA CYS A 240 -28.65 9.15 -11.13
C CYS A 240 -28.79 8.24 -9.92
N TYR A 241 -29.23 8.79 -8.80
CA TYR A 241 -29.65 7.99 -7.65
C TYR A 241 -31.15 7.71 -7.83
N SER A 242 -31.49 6.45 -8.11
CA SER A 242 -32.87 5.94 -8.06
C SER A 242 -33.22 5.59 -6.64
#